data_332d5ef6bf6fb6bfff068a9340c32887
#
_entry.id   332d5ef6bf6fb6bfff068a9340c32887
#
_cell.length_a   1.000
_cell.length_b   1.000
_cell.length_c   1.000
_cell.angle_alpha   90.00
_cell.angle_beta   90.00
_cell.angle_gamma   90.00
#
_symmetry.space_group_name_H-M   'P 1'
#
loop_
_entity.id
_entity.type
_entity.pdbx_description
1 polymer ?
#
loop_
_entity_poly.entity_id
_entity_poly.type
_entity_poly.pdbx_seq_one_letter_code
_entity_poly.pdbx_strand_id
1 'polypeptide(L)'
;MPYSETREAGGMARGARRQVRTVCFRMPEIIFEALFPDVPAPVRGTAGSAGYDLAAYLAGRIVQVWRDGLMVERAVQGTDGAAALMLEPEEKALVPLGFRARLPAGYEAQIRPRSGTSLKTDLVIANAPGTVDPDYPGEWCVPVKNGGHAPLRISHGERIAQMVVARFEIPAFVPGTVSRSTDRAGGFGSTGTAANSA
;
A
#
# COMPACT_ATOMS: atom_id res chain seq x y z
N MET A 1 -12.28 13.64 -16.10
CA MET A 1 -11.93 15.06 -16.30
C MET A 1 -10.44 15.21 -16.01
N PRO A 2 -9.57 15.59 -16.97
CA PRO A 2 -8.16 15.80 -16.70
C PRO A 2 -7.95 17.11 -15.93
N TYR A 3 -7.20 17.03 -14.85
CA TYR A 3 -6.72 18.19 -14.10
C TYR A 3 -5.63 18.90 -14.90
N SER A 4 -5.81 20.19 -15.20
CA SER A 4 -4.78 21.05 -15.79
C SER A 4 -4.25 22.02 -14.73
N GLU A 5 -3.00 21.85 -14.29
CA GLU A 5 -2.29 22.88 -13.53
C GLU A 5 -1.39 23.71 -14.45
N THR A 6 -1.58 25.02 -14.45
CA THR A 6 -0.71 25.99 -15.13
C THR A 6 0.28 26.55 -14.10
N ARG A 7 1.57 26.28 -14.25
CA ARG A 7 2.64 27.02 -13.53
C ARG A 7 3.15 28.18 -14.35
N GLU A 8 3.07 29.38 -13.81
CA GLU A 8 3.67 30.59 -14.37
C GLU A 8 5.14 30.75 -13.95
N ALA A 9 6.01 30.84 -14.93
CA ALA A 9 7.40 31.27 -14.74
C ALA A 9 7.55 32.72 -15.25
N GLY A 10 7.82 33.65 -14.35
CA GLY A 10 8.01 35.05 -14.69
C GLY A 10 9.39 35.33 -15.24
N GLY A 11 9.48 36.02 -16.35
CA GLY A 11 10.70 36.58 -16.93
C GLY A 11 10.34 37.48 -18.12
N MET A 12 10.52 38.78 -17.98
CA MET A 12 10.26 39.79 -19.03
C MET A 12 11.28 39.69 -20.16
N ALA A 13 10.82 39.33 -21.37
CA ALA A 13 11.47 39.67 -22.63
C ALA A 13 10.41 40.00 -23.67
N ARG A 14 10.60 41.12 -24.38
CA ARG A 14 9.65 41.68 -25.37
C ARG A 14 9.56 40.74 -26.59
N GLY A 15 8.34 40.39 -26.99
CA GLY A 15 8.03 40.02 -28.36
C GLY A 15 7.94 38.55 -28.74
N ALA A 16 8.09 37.56 -27.82
CA ALA A 16 7.88 36.15 -28.16
C ALA A 16 6.44 35.71 -27.76
N ARG A 17 5.65 35.27 -28.75
CA ARG A 17 4.38 34.58 -28.46
C ARG A 17 4.69 33.34 -27.59
N ARG A 18 4.23 33.39 -26.36
CA ARG A 18 4.36 32.31 -25.38
C ARG A 18 3.61 31.09 -25.93
N GLN A 19 4.34 30.09 -26.42
CA GLN A 19 3.77 28.78 -26.68
C GLN A 19 3.44 28.15 -25.31
N VAL A 20 2.18 28.17 -24.94
CA VAL A 20 1.68 27.38 -23.81
C VAL A 20 1.78 25.90 -24.23
N ARG A 21 2.85 25.23 -23.80
CA ARG A 21 2.92 23.76 -23.91
C ARG A 21 1.88 23.18 -22.95
N THR A 22 0.75 22.76 -23.47
CA THR A 22 -0.20 21.93 -22.70
C THR A 22 0.51 20.61 -22.42
N VAL A 23 0.98 20.41 -21.18
CA VAL A 23 1.49 19.13 -20.73
C VAL A 23 0.26 18.28 -20.41
N CYS A 24 -0.13 17.43 -21.35
CA CYS A 24 -1.12 16.39 -21.07
C CYS A 24 -0.48 15.38 -20.10
N PHE A 25 -0.85 15.45 -18.85
CA PHE A 25 -0.53 14.38 -17.89
C PHE A 25 -1.37 13.16 -18.25
N ARG A 26 -0.77 12.20 -18.93
CA ARG A 26 -1.38 10.89 -19.09
C ARG A 26 -1.42 10.22 -17.70
N MET A 27 -2.60 9.82 -17.25
CA MET A 27 -2.74 9.09 -16.00
C MET A 27 -1.94 7.77 -16.10
N PRO A 28 -1.21 7.39 -15.04
CA PRO A 28 -0.48 6.13 -15.04
C PRO A 28 -1.46 4.97 -15.17
N GLU A 29 -1.13 3.99 -16.01
CA GLU A 29 -1.91 2.78 -16.22
C GLU A 29 -1.26 1.62 -15.47
N ILE A 30 -2.05 0.88 -14.71
CA ILE A 30 -1.64 -0.34 -14.04
C ILE A 30 -2.16 -1.52 -14.88
N ILE A 31 -1.27 -2.42 -15.27
CA ILE A 31 -1.67 -3.67 -15.93
C ILE A 31 -2.12 -4.63 -14.84
N PHE A 32 -3.36 -5.10 -14.95
CA PHE A 32 -4.00 -6.00 -14.00
C PHE A 32 -4.26 -7.36 -14.66
N GLU A 33 -3.89 -8.44 -13.96
CA GLU A 33 -4.13 -9.83 -14.35
C GLU A 33 -4.86 -10.55 -13.22
N ALA A 34 -6.13 -10.86 -13.41
CA ALA A 34 -6.88 -11.73 -12.51
C ALA A 34 -6.38 -13.17 -12.63
N LEU A 35 -6.05 -13.82 -11.52
CA LEU A 35 -5.64 -15.24 -11.49
C LEU A 35 -6.84 -16.18 -11.43
N PHE A 36 -8.01 -15.67 -11.10
CA PHE A 36 -9.28 -16.40 -11.05
C PHE A 36 -10.38 -15.56 -11.68
N PRO A 37 -11.40 -16.18 -12.29
CA PRO A 37 -12.42 -15.47 -13.08
C PRO A 37 -13.26 -14.46 -12.27
N ASP A 38 -13.40 -14.66 -10.99
CA ASP A 38 -14.22 -13.89 -10.05
C ASP A 38 -13.45 -12.79 -9.31
N VAL A 39 -12.15 -12.61 -9.59
CA VAL A 39 -11.31 -11.56 -8.96
C VAL A 39 -11.50 -10.23 -9.68
N PRO A 40 -12.15 -9.23 -9.06
CA PRO A 40 -12.29 -7.91 -9.65
C PRO A 40 -11.01 -7.09 -9.51
N ALA A 41 -10.81 -6.13 -10.42
CA ALA A 41 -9.77 -5.13 -10.22
C ALA A 41 -10.06 -4.30 -8.95
N PRO A 42 -9.02 -3.89 -8.18
CA PRO A 42 -9.19 -3.04 -7.01
C PRO A 42 -9.90 -1.73 -7.34
N VAL A 43 -10.84 -1.33 -6.51
CA VAL A 43 -11.64 -0.12 -6.70
C VAL A 43 -11.47 0.87 -5.56
N ARG A 44 -11.68 2.15 -5.84
CA ARG A 44 -11.71 3.20 -4.83
C ARG A 44 -13.12 3.33 -4.24
N GLY A 45 -13.23 3.62 -2.96
CA GLY A 45 -14.50 3.81 -2.29
C GLY A 45 -15.30 5.02 -2.82
N THR A 46 -14.61 6.10 -3.21
CA THR A 46 -15.19 7.31 -3.84
C THR A 46 -14.27 7.86 -4.91
N ALA A 47 -14.74 8.76 -5.74
CA ALA A 47 -13.92 9.42 -6.76
C ALA A 47 -12.72 10.20 -6.16
N GLY A 48 -12.86 10.71 -4.94
CA GLY A 48 -11.81 11.44 -4.23
C GLY A 48 -10.91 10.57 -3.34
N SER A 49 -11.18 9.26 -3.21
CA SER A 49 -10.34 8.37 -2.41
C SER A 49 -8.98 8.15 -3.08
N ALA A 50 -7.89 8.24 -2.32
CA ALA A 50 -6.56 7.89 -2.79
C ALA A 50 -6.32 6.37 -2.79
N GLY A 51 -6.95 5.65 -1.83
CA GLY A 51 -6.76 4.21 -1.64
C GLY A 51 -7.72 3.36 -2.49
N TYR A 52 -7.18 2.28 -3.04
CA TYR A 52 -7.92 1.19 -3.65
C TYR A 52 -8.08 0.06 -2.66
N ASP A 53 -9.29 -0.42 -2.45
CA ASP A 53 -9.54 -1.54 -1.52
C ASP A 53 -8.92 -2.84 -2.04
N LEU A 54 -8.31 -3.60 -1.14
CA LEU A 54 -7.71 -4.91 -1.39
C LEU A 54 -8.47 -5.97 -0.61
N ALA A 55 -9.05 -6.93 -1.33
CA ALA A 55 -9.84 -8.00 -0.76
C ALA A 55 -9.06 -9.32 -0.72
N ALA A 56 -9.25 -10.09 0.34
CA ALA A 56 -8.65 -11.41 0.51
C ALA A 56 -9.27 -12.42 -0.49
N TYR A 57 -8.45 -13.16 -1.22
CA TYR A 57 -8.89 -14.27 -2.06
C TYR A 57 -8.54 -15.60 -1.40
N LEU A 58 -9.51 -16.25 -0.76
CA LEU A 58 -9.27 -17.39 0.12
C LEU A 58 -9.92 -18.69 -0.38
N ALA A 59 -10.89 -18.64 -1.28
CA ALA A 59 -11.60 -19.83 -1.76
C ALA A 59 -10.62 -20.84 -2.40
N GLY A 60 -10.60 -22.06 -1.87
CA GLY A 60 -9.74 -23.14 -2.37
C GLY A 60 -8.24 -22.94 -2.17
N ARG A 61 -7.84 -21.99 -1.29
CA ARG A 61 -6.42 -21.64 -1.09
C ARG A 61 -5.79 -22.40 0.07
N ILE A 62 -4.47 -22.56 -0.04
CA ILE A 62 -3.56 -22.88 1.06
C ILE A 62 -2.77 -21.61 1.37
N VAL A 63 -2.77 -21.18 2.63
CA VAL A 63 -2.15 -19.95 3.09
C VAL A 63 -0.97 -20.25 3.99
N GLN A 64 0.14 -19.55 3.77
CA GLN A 64 1.28 -19.62 4.66
C GLN A 64 0.98 -18.85 5.94
N VAL A 65 1.16 -19.52 7.08
CA VAL A 65 0.93 -18.97 8.42
C VAL A 65 2.20 -19.15 9.26
N TRP A 66 2.59 -18.09 9.97
CA TRP A 66 3.75 -18.09 10.87
C TRP A 66 3.32 -17.95 12.32
N ARG A 67 3.88 -18.80 13.16
CA ARG A 67 3.79 -18.70 14.61
C ARG A 67 5.15 -19.05 15.23
N ASP A 68 5.64 -18.24 16.15
CA ASP A 68 6.92 -18.46 16.87
C ASP A 68 8.11 -18.71 15.94
N GLY A 69 8.13 -18.03 14.78
CA GLY A 69 9.17 -18.17 13.75
C GLY A 69 9.02 -19.39 12.84
N LEU A 70 8.08 -20.27 13.10
CA LEU A 70 7.80 -21.44 12.27
C LEU A 70 6.70 -21.14 11.25
N MET A 71 6.91 -21.56 10.00
CA MET A 71 5.93 -21.46 8.93
C MET A 71 5.20 -22.80 8.75
N VAL A 72 3.88 -22.73 8.66
CA VAL A 72 3.03 -23.87 8.32
C VAL A 72 2.11 -23.47 7.17
N GLU A 73 1.75 -24.43 6.33
CA GLU A 73 0.69 -24.29 5.34
C GLU A 73 -0.66 -24.64 5.98
N ARG A 74 -1.62 -23.74 5.82
CA ARG A 74 -2.97 -23.90 6.36
C ARG A 74 -3.97 -23.87 5.23
N ALA A 75 -4.72 -24.96 5.06
CA ALA A 75 -5.85 -24.98 4.14
C ALA A 75 -6.96 -24.07 4.68
N VAL A 76 -7.51 -23.23 3.79
CA VAL A 76 -8.64 -22.38 4.11
C VAL A 76 -9.89 -23.23 4.28
N GLN A 77 -10.65 -22.97 5.34
CA GLN A 77 -11.89 -23.70 5.64
C GLN A 77 -13.07 -23.12 4.86
N GLY A 78 -14.00 -24.00 4.43
CA GLY A 78 -15.16 -23.61 3.65
C GLY A 78 -14.87 -23.47 2.15
N THR A 79 -15.92 -23.26 1.37
CA THR A 79 -15.87 -23.10 -0.09
C THR A 79 -16.50 -21.77 -0.48
N ASP A 80 -16.08 -21.23 -1.63
CA ASP A 80 -16.63 -20.03 -2.25
C ASP A 80 -16.78 -18.85 -1.24
N GLY A 81 -17.91 -18.20 -1.20
CA GLY A 81 -18.18 -17.07 -0.31
C GLY A 81 -18.17 -17.38 1.19
N ALA A 82 -18.20 -18.68 1.59
CA ALA A 82 -18.07 -19.10 2.99
C ALA A 82 -16.63 -19.38 3.42
N ALA A 83 -15.67 -19.37 2.48
CA ALA A 83 -14.26 -19.62 2.77
C ALA A 83 -13.70 -18.58 3.76
N ALA A 84 -12.96 -19.05 4.77
CA ALA A 84 -12.35 -18.18 5.78
C ALA A 84 -11.03 -18.75 6.31
N LEU A 85 -10.11 -17.84 6.61
CA LEU A 85 -8.90 -18.12 7.35
C LEU A 85 -9.09 -17.73 8.81
N MET A 86 -8.77 -18.65 9.73
CA MET A 86 -8.70 -18.36 11.16
C MET A 86 -7.25 -18.15 11.55
N LEU A 87 -6.95 -17.07 12.27
CA LEU A 87 -5.65 -16.78 12.84
C LEU A 87 -5.75 -16.74 14.36
N GLU A 88 -4.98 -17.56 15.03
CA GLU A 88 -4.81 -17.49 16.48
C GLU A 88 -4.07 -16.20 16.88
N PRO A 89 -4.15 -15.78 18.15
CA PRO A 89 -3.38 -14.63 18.63
C PRO A 89 -1.90 -14.74 18.26
N GLU A 90 -1.31 -13.62 17.84
CA GLU A 90 0.08 -13.48 17.41
C GLU A 90 0.44 -14.17 16.07
N GLU A 91 -0.42 -15.01 15.50
CA GLU A 91 -0.17 -15.59 14.19
C GLU A 91 -0.10 -14.54 13.09
N LYS A 92 0.80 -14.73 12.14
CA LYS A 92 0.92 -13.97 10.90
C LYS A 92 0.54 -14.84 9.72
N ALA A 93 -0.06 -14.25 8.69
CA ALA A 93 -0.37 -14.96 7.46
C ALA A 93 -0.05 -14.11 6.23
N LEU A 94 0.35 -14.75 5.16
CA LEU A 94 0.49 -14.11 3.86
C LEU A 94 -0.81 -14.32 3.07
N VAL A 95 -1.72 -13.35 3.16
CA VAL A 95 -3.07 -13.44 2.58
C VAL A 95 -3.03 -13.08 1.10
N PRO A 96 -3.37 -14.03 0.19
CA PRO A 96 -3.38 -13.78 -1.24
C PRO A 96 -4.56 -12.91 -1.66
N LEU A 97 -4.38 -12.14 -2.74
CA LEU A 97 -5.40 -11.25 -3.31
C LEU A 97 -6.00 -11.77 -4.63
N GLY A 98 -5.48 -12.87 -5.17
CA GLY A 98 -5.97 -13.51 -6.39
C GLY A 98 -5.61 -12.80 -7.69
N PHE A 99 -4.71 -11.83 -7.67
CA PHE A 99 -4.27 -11.12 -8.87
C PHE A 99 -2.77 -10.81 -8.87
N ARG A 100 -2.26 -10.51 -10.06
CA ARG A 100 -0.98 -9.85 -10.29
C ARG A 100 -1.22 -8.48 -10.88
N ALA A 101 -0.31 -7.55 -10.60
CA ALA A 101 -0.36 -6.25 -11.27
C ALA A 101 1.05 -5.73 -11.53
N ARG A 102 1.21 -5.03 -12.67
CA ARG A 102 2.45 -4.33 -13.02
C ARG A 102 2.20 -2.83 -12.97
N LEU A 103 2.95 -2.17 -12.12
CA LEU A 103 2.95 -0.72 -12.00
C LEU A 103 3.78 -0.08 -13.13
N PRO A 104 3.48 1.15 -13.55
CA PRO A 104 4.34 1.88 -14.46
C PRO A 104 5.66 2.25 -13.79
N ALA A 105 6.75 2.36 -14.57
CA ALA A 105 8.05 2.75 -14.08
C ALA A 105 8.00 4.07 -13.29
N GLY A 106 8.72 4.14 -12.17
CA GLY A 106 8.73 5.30 -11.27
C GLY A 106 7.52 5.40 -10.33
N TYR A 107 6.71 4.34 -10.23
CA TYR A 107 5.61 4.25 -9.28
C TYR A 107 5.72 2.99 -8.43
N GLU A 108 5.37 3.12 -7.15
CA GLU A 108 5.19 2.02 -6.20
C GLU A 108 3.72 1.90 -5.80
N ALA A 109 3.31 0.75 -5.26
CA ALA A 109 2.07 0.64 -4.52
C ALA A 109 2.38 0.46 -3.03
N GLN A 110 1.86 1.36 -2.21
CA GLN A 110 1.97 1.29 -0.77
C GLN A 110 0.75 0.58 -0.19
N ILE A 111 0.97 -0.55 0.46
CA ILE A 111 -0.08 -1.33 1.12
C ILE A 111 -0.24 -0.81 2.54
N ARG A 112 -1.44 -0.30 2.84
CA ARG A 112 -1.76 0.40 4.09
C ARG A 112 -2.97 -0.23 4.78
N PRO A 113 -3.07 -0.13 6.12
CA PRO A 113 -4.30 -0.46 6.83
C PRO A 113 -5.48 0.38 6.33
N ARG A 114 -6.68 -0.15 6.44
CA ARG A 114 -7.93 0.61 6.28
C ARG A 114 -8.37 1.12 7.65
N SER A 115 -8.78 2.39 7.73
CA SER A 115 -9.18 3.01 8.99
C SER A 115 -10.31 2.23 9.72
N GLY A 116 -11.29 1.75 8.96
CA GLY A 116 -12.39 0.98 9.53
C GLY A 116 -11.97 -0.40 10.07
N THR A 117 -11.04 -1.07 9.39
CA THR A 117 -10.49 -2.36 9.83
C THR A 117 -9.64 -2.17 11.07
N SER A 118 -8.73 -1.18 11.08
CA SER A 118 -7.85 -0.88 12.21
C SER A 118 -8.61 -0.46 13.47
N LEU A 119 -9.79 0.15 13.32
CA LEU A 119 -10.59 0.58 14.49
C LEU A 119 -11.47 -0.53 15.05
N LYS A 120 -11.94 -1.45 14.19
CA LYS A 120 -13.01 -2.40 14.55
C LYS A 120 -12.51 -3.84 14.72
N THR A 121 -11.28 -4.14 14.34
CA THR A 121 -10.72 -5.48 14.39
C THR A 121 -9.27 -5.44 14.88
N ASP A 122 -8.77 -6.60 15.27
CA ASP A 122 -7.37 -6.80 15.67
C ASP A 122 -6.45 -7.14 14.48
N LEU A 123 -6.92 -6.95 13.23
CA LEU A 123 -6.12 -7.17 12.03
C LEU A 123 -5.05 -6.09 11.89
N VAL A 124 -3.80 -6.50 11.88
CA VAL A 124 -2.64 -5.64 11.67
C VAL A 124 -1.98 -5.99 10.34
N ILE A 125 -1.64 -5.00 9.53
CA ILE A 125 -0.78 -5.20 8.36
C ILE A 125 0.67 -5.25 8.87
N ALA A 126 1.29 -6.42 8.82
CA ALA A 126 2.53 -6.69 9.54
C ALA A 126 3.74 -5.87 9.07
N ASN A 127 3.72 -5.38 7.83
CA ASN A 127 4.79 -4.56 7.23
C ASN A 127 4.31 -3.14 6.83
N ALA A 128 3.22 -2.63 7.42
CA ALA A 128 2.66 -1.34 7.00
C ALA A 128 3.61 -0.15 7.22
N PRO A 129 3.79 0.70 6.21
CA PRO A 129 3.33 0.56 4.83
C PRO A 129 4.15 -0.48 4.06
N GLY A 130 3.47 -1.49 3.49
CA GLY A 130 4.12 -2.45 2.60
C GLY A 130 4.43 -1.81 1.25
N THR A 131 5.53 -2.19 0.61
CA THR A 131 5.90 -1.71 -0.72
C THR A 131 5.73 -2.82 -1.74
N VAL A 132 5.10 -2.51 -2.87
CA VAL A 132 5.11 -3.34 -4.08
C VAL A 132 5.80 -2.56 -5.19
N ASP A 133 6.90 -3.13 -5.66
CA ASP A 133 7.73 -2.54 -6.70
C ASP A 133 7.12 -2.72 -8.10
N PRO A 134 7.46 -1.86 -9.09
CA PRO A 134 6.90 -1.95 -10.44
C PRO A 134 7.28 -3.23 -11.19
N ASP A 135 8.38 -3.87 -10.81
CA ASP A 135 8.91 -5.09 -11.42
C ASP A 135 8.55 -6.38 -10.64
N TYR A 136 7.74 -6.28 -9.58
CA TYR A 136 7.30 -7.45 -8.83
C TYR A 136 6.36 -8.35 -9.67
N PRO A 137 6.78 -9.59 -10.01
CA PRO A 137 6.04 -10.44 -10.94
C PRO A 137 5.02 -11.36 -10.28
N GLY A 138 5.06 -11.47 -8.95
CA GLY A 138 4.27 -12.44 -8.19
C GLY A 138 2.81 -12.05 -8.00
N GLU A 139 2.02 -13.01 -7.48
CA GLU A 139 0.70 -12.69 -6.95
C GLU A 139 0.83 -11.70 -5.80
N TRP A 140 -0.03 -10.69 -5.80
CA TRP A 140 -0.06 -9.75 -4.69
C TRP A 140 -0.66 -10.39 -3.46
N CYS A 141 0.07 -10.27 -2.35
CA CYS A 141 -0.34 -10.79 -1.05
C CYS A 141 -0.16 -9.71 0.01
N VAL A 142 -0.93 -9.80 1.08
CA VAL A 142 -0.84 -8.90 2.23
C VAL A 142 -0.39 -9.71 3.44
N PRO A 143 0.79 -9.40 4.03
CA PRO A 143 1.18 -9.98 5.30
C PRO A 143 0.36 -9.35 6.42
N VAL A 144 -0.47 -10.16 7.06
CA VAL A 144 -1.31 -9.75 8.18
C VAL A 144 -0.90 -10.43 9.47
N LYS A 145 -1.29 -9.85 10.60
CA LYS A 145 -1.10 -10.42 11.94
C LYS A 145 -2.41 -10.28 12.73
N ASN A 146 -2.75 -11.29 13.51
CA ASN A 146 -3.72 -11.13 14.58
C ASN A 146 -3.02 -10.46 15.79
N GLY A 147 -3.32 -9.19 16.02
CA GLY A 147 -2.79 -8.41 17.15
C GLY A 147 -3.66 -8.49 18.42
N GLY A 148 -4.74 -9.24 18.39
CA GLY A 148 -5.66 -9.41 19.52
C GLY A 148 -5.34 -10.64 20.38
N HIS A 149 -6.25 -10.90 21.32
CA HIS A 149 -6.17 -12.02 22.29
C HIS A 149 -7.17 -13.14 22.00
N ALA A 150 -7.96 -13.03 20.94
CA ALA A 150 -8.92 -14.03 20.49
C ALA A 150 -8.66 -14.41 19.03
N PRO A 151 -9.15 -15.58 18.56
CA PRO A 151 -9.02 -15.95 17.16
C PRO A 151 -9.64 -14.90 16.23
N LEU A 152 -8.93 -14.50 15.19
CA LEU A 152 -9.34 -13.55 14.16
C LEU A 152 -9.78 -14.30 12.92
N ARG A 153 -11.01 -14.02 12.46
CA ARG A 153 -11.55 -14.58 11.21
C ARG A 153 -11.38 -13.59 10.07
N ILE A 154 -10.77 -14.03 8.97
CA ILE A 154 -10.70 -13.31 7.71
C ILE A 154 -11.54 -14.07 6.69
N SER A 155 -12.55 -13.41 6.10
CA SER A 155 -13.44 -14.01 5.13
C SER A 155 -12.92 -13.85 3.69
N HIS A 156 -13.25 -14.77 2.80
CA HIS A 156 -13.09 -14.57 1.38
C HIS A 156 -13.84 -13.31 0.92
N GLY A 157 -13.21 -12.49 0.08
CA GLY A 157 -13.77 -11.21 -0.39
C GLY A 157 -13.73 -10.08 0.66
N GLU A 158 -13.27 -10.32 1.88
CA GLU A 158 -13.15 -9.27 2.90
C GLU A 158 -12.05 -8.27 2.52
N ARG A 159 -12.37 -6.97 2.62
CA ARG A 159 -11.41 -5.88 2.35
C ARG A 159 -10.48 -5.70 3.53
N ILE A 160 -9.30 -6.30 3.46
CA ILE A 160 -8.30 -6.36 4.55
C ILE A 160 -7.31 -5.20 4.56
N ALA A 161 -7.07 -4.59 3.40
CA ALA A 161 -6.09 -3.52 3.22
C ALA A 161 -6.56 -2.51 2.17
N GLN A 162 -5.77 -1.47 1.96
CA GLN A 162 -5.89 -0.57 0.82
C GLN A 162 -4.51 -0.33 0.21
N MET A 163 -4.44 -0.10 -1.10
CA MET A 163 -3.22 0.37 -1.75
C MET A 163 -3.32 1.82 -2.15
N VAL A 164 -2.22 2.56 -2.03
CA VAL A 164 -2.05 3.91 -2.58
C VAL A 164 -0.89 3.88 -3.55
N VAL A 165 -1.11 4.31 -4.78
CA VAL A 165 -0.06 4.40 -5.81
C VAL A 165 0.67 5.72 -5.65
N ALA A 166 1.98 5.68 -5.51
CA ALA A 166 2.83 6.84 -5.30
C ALA A 166 4.01 6.86 -6.29
N ARG A 167 4.51 8.04 -6.61
CA ARG A 167 5.80 8.17 -7.31
C ARG A 167 6.95 8.01 -6.32
N PHE A 168 8.05 7.48 -6.81
CA PHE A 168 9.30 7.41 -6.05
C PHE A 168 10.48 7.88 -6.88
N GLU A 169 11.52 8.36 -6.18
CA GLU A 169 12.79 8.75 -6.79
C GLU A 169 13.85 7.71 -6.44
N ILE A 170 14.81 7.52 -7.33
CA ILE A 170 15.98 6.63 -7.12
C ILE A 170 17.22 7.49 -7.01
N PRO A 171 17.53 8.04 -5.83
CA PRO A 171 18.72 8.86 -5.62
C PRO A 171 19.99 8.02 -5.67
N ALA A 172 21.07 8.59 -6.22
CA ALA A 172 22.39 7.99 -6.11
C ALA A 172 23.01 8.31 -4.75
N PHE A 173 23.57 7.30 -4.08
CA PHE A 173 24.40 7.52 -2.90
C PHE A 173 25.81 7.89 -3.34
N VAL A 174 26.23 9.14 -3.01
CA VAL A 174 27.57 9.64 -3.30
C VAL A 174 28.34 9.72 -1.99
N PRO A 175 29.53 9.11 -1.87
CA PRO A 175 30.36 9.23 -0.69
C PRO A 175 30.70 10.68 -0.39
N GLY A 176 30.58 11.10 0.87
CA GLY A 176 30.85 12.46 1.31
C GLY A 176 30.76 12.62 2.81
N THR A 177 31.14 13.79 3.31
CA THR A 177 31.00 14.12 4.72
C THR A 177 29.69 14.87 4.93
N VAL A 178 28.87 14.38 5.88
CA VAL A 178 27.64 15.05 6.29
C VAL A 178 27.99 16.08 7.35
N SER A 179 27.97 17.37 6.98
CA SER A 179 28.14 18.46 7.93
C SER A 179 26.81 18.79 8.64
N ARG A 180 26.88 19.30 9.86
CA ARG A 180 25.70 19.83 10.55
C ARG A 180 25.19 21.08 9.81
N SER A 181 23.93 21.08 9.46
CA SER A 181 23.23 22.25 8.88
C SER A 181 22.42 23.04 9.90
N THR A 182 22.23 22.51 11.10
CA THR A 182 21.47 23.13 12.19
C THR A 182 22.08 22.77 13.55
N ASP A 183 21.69 23.49 14.62
CA ASP A 183 22.09 23.21 16.02
C ASP A 183 21.37 21.97 16.61
N ARG A 184 20.62 21.21 15.81
CA ARG A 184 19.95 19.99 16.26
C ARG A 184 20.98 18.95 16.72
N ALA A 185 21.05 18.73 18.03
CA ALA A 185 22.03 17.83 18.67
C ALA A 185 21.47 16.43 18.97
N GLY A 186 20.14 16.24 18.89
CA GLY A 186 19.48 15.01 19.31
C GLY A 186 18.68 14.32 18.21
N GLY A 187 18.46 13.02 18.39
CA GLY A 187 17.62 12.18 17.55
C GLY A 187 16.29 11.82 18.25
N PHE A 188 16.20 10.56 18.70
CA PHE A 188 14.98 10.02 19.29
C PHE A 188 14.60 10.75 20.60
N GLY A 189 13.37 11.31 20.63
CA GLY A 189 12.80 11.95 21.81
C GLY A 189 13.39 13.31 22.19
N SER A 190 14.28 13.90 21.39
CA SER A 190 14.92 15.20 21.71
C SER A 190 13.96 16.40 21.68
N THR A 191 12.75 16.25 21.14
CA THR A 191 11.74 17.32 21.06
C THR A 191 10.76 17.32 22.25
N GLY A 192 10.91 16.38 23.21
CA GLY A 192 10.02 16.24 24.35
C GLY A 192 8.62 15.75 23.99
N THR A 193 7.81 15.45 24.99
CA THR A 193 6.40 15.03 24.84
C THR A 193 5.41 16.12 25.25
N ALA A 194 5.88 17.26 25.78
CA ALA A 194 5.03 18.38 26.17
C ALA A 194 4.70 19.26 24.94
N ALA A 195 3.45 19.71 24.84
CA ALA A 195 3.07 20.72 23.87
C ALA A 195 3.85 22.01 24.19
N ASN A 196 4.55 22.57 23.21
CA ASN A 196 5.14 23.91 23.36
C ASN A 196 3.99 24.90 23.55
N SER A 197 3.87 25.48 24.74
CA SER A 197 3.03 26.64 24.97
C SER A 197 3.62 27.80 24.17
N ALA A 198 2.87 28.25 23.15
CA ALA A 198 3.18 29.48 22.40
C ALA A 198 2.91 30.71 23.25
#